data_8f4936105647282fcb7be35479b6f9ce
#
_entry.id   8f4936105647282fcb7be35479b6f9ce
#
_cell.length_a   1.000
_cell.length_b   1.000
_cell.length_c   1.000
_cell.angle_alpha   90.00
_cell.angle_beta   90.00
_cell.angle_gamma   90.00
#
_symmetry.space_group_name_H-M   'P 1'
#
loop_
_entity.id
_entity.type
_entity.pdbx_description
1 polymer ?
#
loop_
_entity_poly.entity_id
_entity_poly.type
_entity_poly.pdbx_seq_one_letter_code
_entity_poly.pdbx_strand_id
1 'polypeptide(L)'
;GLGDVYKRQGNNNNEKEEPKASTSSQGNNEVMDDGGDVEQQEQPQQQPQQSLEMTYAKSDFVPGDEIIFDDDVTREQIGEFPSQWDLLKGTVEIAQINGDKVILCVSQDDPVIAPLFDDMKSYLPEKFTLEFDFWVGPYEKKGDDGPQNRYIVRFYKPGSNSRVQNIDLSDWYYSASDHRTELSWSFTSLGGDGRNGSDNSFRNIPNSWNHFSLSFNQRAMKVYINGIRYANIPNTVAPGHFDIQFYRSGGYFTNNTSIRNIRVAKGAVPLYDRMMSDGKFITYGITFDVGKSTIKPESMGEINRIVKLMADNPDLRFSVEGHTDSTGNEASNQTLSEARSNAIVGKLVELGISADRLSASGKGQSSPIADNGTDEGRAKNRRVEFVKM
;
A
#
# COMPACT_ATOMS: atom_id res chain seq x y z
N GLY A 1 49.30 -16.43 38.42
CA GLY A 1 49.07 -17.33 39.51
C GLY A 1 47.67 -17.89 39.38
N LEU A 2 47.52 -19.12 39.07
CA LEU A 2 47.06 -20.27 39.84
C LEU A 2 45.63 -20.07 40.36
N GLY A 3 44.69 -20.88 40.17
CA GLY A 3 44.53 -22.28 39.80
C GLY A 3 43.15 -22.77 40.14
N ASP A 4 42.74 -23.72 39.40
CA ASP A 4 42.11 -25.02 39.66
C ASP A 4 40.62 -25.06 40.12
N VAL A 5 39.88 -25.69 39.24
CA VAL A 5 39.32 -27.06 39.25
C VAL A 5 38.22 -27.30 40.28
N TYR A 6 37.07 -27.75 39.82
CA TYR A 6 36.44 -29.00 40.26
C TYR A 6 35.43 -29.53 39.23
N LYS A 7 35.76 -30.71 38.71
CA LYS A 7 34.87 -31.69 38.07
C LYS A 7 34.04 -32.47 39.10
N ARG A 8 32.85 -32.94 38.70
CA ARG A 8 32.28 -34.27 38.91
C ARG A 8 30.89 -34.30 38.23
N GLN A 9 30.70 -35.08 37.20
CA GLN A 9 30.52 -36.54 37.03
C GLN A 9 29.39 -37.16 37.85
N GLY A 10 28.55 -37.88 37.10
CA GLY A 10 27.76 -39.02 37.51
C GLY A 10 26.34 -38.95 36.92
N ASN A 11 26.01 -39.55 35.87
CA ASN A 11 25.96 -40.90 35.34
C ASN A 11 24.64 -41.63 35.67
N ASN A 12 24.03 -42.05 34.59
CA ASN A 12 23.34 -43.36 34.33
C ASN A 12 21.85 -43.47 34.71
N ASN A 13 21.09 -43.91 33.85
CA ASN A 13 20.76 -45.09 33.11
C ASN A 13 19.24 -45.26 32.91
N ASN A 14 18.89 -45.56 31.68
CA ASN A 14 18.08 -46.71 31.20
C ASN A 14 16.64 -46.86 31.75
N GLU A 15 15.64 -47.19 31.01
CA GLU A 15 15.46 -48.17 29.96
C GLU A 15 14.14 -47.95 29.20
N LYS A 16 14.15 -48.28 27.95
CA LYS A 16 13.18 -48.83 27.03
C LYS A 16 11.95 -49.53 27.66
N GLU A 17 10.80 -49.35 27.01
CA GLU A 17 9.98 -50.45 26.45
C GLU A 17 8.79 -49.94 25.61
N GLU A 18 8.80 -50.24 24.32
CA GLU A 18 7.62 -50.65 23.55
C GLU A 18 7.54 -52.19 23.61
N PRO A 19 6.54 -52.89 23.11
CA PRO A 19 5.29 -52.59 22.41
C PRO A 19 4.10 -53.50 22.83
N LYS A 20 2.90 -53.39 22.22
CA LYS A 20 2.18 -54.47 21.51
C LYS A 20 0.72 -54.18 21.18
N ALA A 21 0.40 -54.54 19.97
CA ALA A 21 -0.94 -54.63 19.38
C ALA A 21 -1.68 -55.89 19.79
N SER A 22 -3.02 -55.90 19.73
CA SER A 22 -3.90 -57.02 19.39
C SER A 22 -5.31 -56.48 19.14
N THR A 23 -5.83 -56.51 17.95
CA THR A 23 -6.58 -57.50 17.14
C THR A 23 -7.92 -57.97 17.71
N SER A 24 -8.92 -57.81 16.81
CA SER A 24 -10.14 -58.60 16.54
C SER A 24 -11.33 -58.37 17.49
N SER A 25 -12.59 -58.38 17.04
CA SER A 25 -13.25 -59.11 15.95
C SER A 25 -14.68 -58.62 15.72
N GLN A 26 -15.09 -58.69 14.51
CA GLN A 26 -16.38 -58.95 13.88
C GLN A 26 -17.65 -59.10 14.71
N GLY A 27 -18.74 -58.54 14.15
CA GLY A 27 -20.10 -58.97 14.43
C GLY A 27 -21.07 -58.29 13.43
N ASN A 28 -21.43 -59.03 12.38
CA ASN A 28 -22.50 -58.74 11.42
C ASN A 28 -23.87 -58.74 12.12
N ASN A 29 -24.76 -57.87 11.67
CA ASN A 29 -26.14 -58.27 11.36
C ASN A 29 -26.81 -57.28 10.39
N GLU A 30 -27.22 -57.84 9.27
CA GLU A 30 -28.15 -57.25 8.29
C GLU A 30 -29.58 -57.23 8.89
N VAL A 31 -30.31 -56.17 8.61
CA VAL A 31 -31.77 -56.25 8.34
C VAL A 31 -32.14 -55.14 7.33
N MET A 32 -32.90 -55.54 6.35
CA MET A 32 -33.39 -54.84 5.16
C MET A 32 -34.45 -53.77 5.46
N ASP A 33 -34.45 -52.80 4.49
CA ASP A 33 -35.62 -52.31 3.76
C ASP A 33 -36.57 -51.31 4.44
N ASP A 34 -36.67 -50.11 3.92
CA ASP A 34 -37.82 -49.59 3.16
C ASP A 34 -37.53 -48.17 2.61
N GLY A 35 -37.95 -47.95 1.39
CA GLY A 35 -37.69 -46.75 0.63
C GLY A 35 -38.51 -45.55 1.08
N GLY A 36 -37.91 -44.41 0.92
CA GLY A 36 -38.54 -43.12 1.06
C GLY A 36 -37.63 -42.03 0.53
N ASP A 37 -37.80 -41.70 -0.78
CA ASP A 37 -37.23 -40.54 -1.39
C ASP A 37 -37.62 -39.26 -0.65
N VAL A 38 -36.68 -38.65 0.06
CA VAL A 38 -36.80 -37.26 0.54
C VAL A 38 -35.76 -36.45 -0.21
N GLU A 39 -36.25 -35.69 -1.20
CA GLU A 39 -35.51 -34.62 -1.81
C GLU A 39 -34.97 -33.66 -0.73
N GLN A 40 -33.69 -33.75 -0.45
CA GLN A 40 -32.99 -32.71 0.30
C GLN A 40 -32.80 -31.51 -0.60
N GLN A 41 -33.64 -30.50 -0.41
CA GLN A 41 -33.38 -29.16 -0.91
C GLN A 41 -32.11 -28.66 -0.25
N GLU A 42 -31.02 -28.56 -1.01
CA GLU A 42 -29.79 -27.86 -0.64
C GLU A 42 -30.13 -26.39 -0.40
N GLN A 43 -30.08 -25.97 0.84
CA GLN A 43 -30.11 -24.53 1.20
C GLN A 43 -28.82 -23.88 0.68
N PRO A 44 -28.88 -22.71 0.01
CA PRO A 44 -27.70 -22.01 -0.42
C PRO A 44 -26.84 -21.62 0.80
N GLN A 45 -25.61 -22.04 0.81
CA GLN A 45 -24.61 -21.66 1.81
C GLN A 45 -24.40 -20.15 1.83
N GLN A 46 -24.92 -19.49 2.86
CA GLN A 46 -24.61 -18.09 3.16
C GLN A 46 -23.20 -18.00 3.77
N GLN A 47 -22.16 -17.94 2.94
CA GLN A 47 -20.79 -17.66 3.41
C GLN A 47 -19.90 -16.91 2.40
N PRO A 48 -20.22 -15.72 1.92
CA PRO A 48 -19.19 -14.74 1.61
C PRO A 48 -19.44 -13.29 2.12
N GLN A 49 -20.63 -12.96 2.62
CA GLN A 49 -20.93 -11.57 2.95
C GLN A 49 -20.17 -11.00 4.16
N GLN A 50 -19.94 -11.78 5.23
CA GLN A 50 -19.25 -11.25 6.42
C GLN A 50 -17.75 -11.00 6.20
N SER A 51 -17.07 -11.83 5.42
CA SER A 51 -15.66 -11.63 5.07
C SER A 51 -15.47 -10.46 4.09
N LEU A 52 -16.42 -10.25 3.19
CA LEU A 52 -16.42 -9.13 2.25
C LEU A 52 -16.60 -7.79 2.96
N GLU A 53 -17.54 -7.66 3.88
CA GLU A 53 -17.76 -6.43 4.66
C GLU A 53 -16.55 -6.06 5.53
N MET A 54 -15.89 -7.00 6.17
CA MET A 54 -14.67 -6.73 6.94
C MET A 54 -13.49 -6.29 6.05
N THR A 55 -13.35 -6.87 4.87
CA THR A 55 -12.33 -6.46 3.90
C THR A 55 -12.59 -5.04 3.40
N TYR A 56 -13.81 -4.71 3.06
CA TYR A 56 -14.21 -3.36 2.65
C TYR A 56 -13.97 -2.31 3.74
N ALA A 57 -14.25 -2.61 4.99
CA ALA A 57 -14.02 -1.68 6.10
C ALA A 57 -12.56 -1.31 6.33
N LYS A 58 -11.62 -2.15 5.89
CA LYS A 58 -10.16 -1.89 5.98
C LYS A 58 -9.55 -1.34 4.69
N SER A 59 -10.19 -1.48 3.53
CA SER A 59 -9.73 -0.98 2.23
C SER A 59 -10.52 0.27 1.84
N ASP A 60 -10.43 1.31 2.68
CA ASP A 60 -11.18 2.57 2.53
C ASP A 60 -10.28 3.76 2.15
N PHE A 61 -9.06 3.50 1.67
CA PHE A 61 -8.19 4.56 1.17
C PHE A 61 -8.74 5.15 -0.13
N VAL A 62 -8.78 6.46 -0.17
CA VAL A 62 -9.15 7.23 -1.36
C VAL A 62 -8.10 8.31 -1.53
N PRO A 63 -7.32 8.32 -2.61
CA PRO A 63 -6.34 9.36 -2.85
C PRO A 63 -7.00 10.71 -3.06
N GLY A 64 -6.24 11.76 -2.77
CA GLY A 64 -6.62 13.11 -3.13
C GLY A 64 -6.74 13.28 -4.65
N ASP A 65 -7.52 14.25 -5.05
CA ASP A 65 -7.86 14.50 -6.45
C ASP A 65 -7.14 15.70 -7.08
N GLU A 66 -6.49 16.51 -6.27
CA GLU A 66 -5.61 17.59 -6.71
C GLU A 66 -4.16 17.28 -6.34
N ILE A 67 -3.38 16.81 -7.31
CA ILE A 67 -1.96 16.50 -7.12
C ILE A 67 -1.20 17.79 -6.89
N ILE A 68 -0.46 17.89 -5.77
CA ILE A 68 0.39 19.02 -5.41
C ILE A 68 1.88 18.67 -5.44
N PHE A 69 2.23 17.38 -5.43
CA PHE A 69 3.58 16.86 -5.62
C PHE A 69 3.49 15.47 -6.22
N ASP A 70 4.30 15.19 -7.24
CA ASP A 70 4.41 13.85 -7.82
C ASP A 70 5.83 13.64 -8.34
N ASP A 71 6.51 12.62 -7.83
CA ASP A 71 7.84 12.23 -8.29
C ASP A 71 7.88 10.72 -8.53
N ASP A 72 7.84 10.34 -9.81
CA ASP A 72 7.99 8.96 -10.25
C ASP A 72 9.46 8.59 -10.55
N VAL A 73 10.39 9.55 -10.35
CA VAL A 73 11.85 9.48 -10.57
C VAL A 73 12.27 9.01 -11.97
N THR A 74 11.37 8.88 -12.93
CA THR A 74 11.66 8.29 -14.24
C THR A 74 12.60 9.15 -15.09
N ARG A 75 12.61 10.46 -14.90
CA ARG A 75 13.46 11.42 -15.61
C ARG A 75 14.78 11.70 -14.95
N GLU A 76 14.93 11.30 -13.70
CA GLU A 76 16.14 11.52 -12.94
C GLU A 76 17.34 10.78 -13.54
N GLN A 77 18.53 11.29 -13.33
CA GLN A 77 19.75 10.67 -13.79
C GLN A 77 20.32 9.74 -12.72
N ILE A 78 20.65 8.49 -13.11
CA ILE A 78 21.26 7.51 -12.20
C ILE A 78 22.58 8.04 -11.66
N GLY A 79 22.77 7.93 -10.35
CA GLY A 79 23.95 8.40 -9.61
C GLY A 79 23.84 9.85 -9.12
N GLU A 80 22.80 10.59 -9.51
CA GLU A 80 22.58 11.96 -9.05
C GLU A 80 21.58 12.02 -7.88
N PHE A 81 21.57 13.15 -7.19
CA PHE A 81 20.56 13.43 -6.16
C PHE A 81 19.22 13.77 -6.82
N PRO A 82 18.07 13.30 -6.29
CA PRO A 82 16.76 13.56 -6.89
C PRO A 82 16.41 15.05 -6.86
N SER A 83 16.10 15.61 -8.03
CA SER A 83 16.02 17.05 -8.26
C SER A 83 14.85 17.75 -7.57
N GLN A 84 13.78 17.02 -7.24
CA GLN A 84 12.58 17.55 -6.58
C GLN A 84 12.66 17.49 -5.04
N TRP A 85 13.83 17.17 -4.47
CA TRP A 85 14.02 16.97 -3.04
C TRP A 85 15.08 17.88 -2.44
N ASP A 86 14.98 18.14 -1.15
CA ASP A 86 16.03 18.74 -0.33
C ASP A 86 16.68 17.67 0.56
N LEU A 87 18.00 17.72 0.70
CA LEU A 87 18.77 16.82 1.54
C LEU A 87 18.99 17.43 2.93
N LEU A 88 18.27 16.89 3.92
CA LEU A 88 18.38 17.39 5.30
C LEU A 88 19.49 16.68 6.08
N LYS A 89 19.84 15.43 5.71
CA LYS A 89 20.87 14.64 6.36
C LYS A 89 21.30 13.48 5.47
N GLY A 90 22.56 13.06 5.57
CA GLY A 90 23.09 11.84 4.94
C GLY A 90 23.25 11.94 3.42
N THR A 91 23.07 10.83 2.73
CA THR A 91 23.18 10.73 1.27
C THR A 91 22.14 9.78 0.70
N VAL A 92 21.44 10.24 -0.31
CA VAL A 92 20.59 9.44 -1.20
C VAL A 92 20.97 9.72 -2.64
N GLU A 93 20.73 8.78 -3.53
CA GLU A 93 20.97 8.96 -4.96
C GLU A 93 19.93 8.18 -5.78
N ILE A 94 19.78 8.54 -7.03
CA ILE A 94 18.97 7.79 -7.98
C ILE A 94 19.72 6.52 -8.38
N ALA A 95 19.08 5.38 -8.19
CA ALA A 95 19.57 4.07 -8.57
C ALA A 95 18.55 3.32 -9.41
N GLN A 96 18.83 2.06 -9.73
CA GLN A 96 17.91 1.20 -10.45
C GLN A 96 17.79 -0.16 -9.75
N ILE A 97 16.53 -0.57 -9.46
CA ILE A 97 16.19 -1.88 -8.91
C ILE A 97 15.24 -2.57 -9.89
N ASN A 98 15.65 -3.73 -10.41
CA ASN A 98 14.87 -4.55 -11.35
C ASN A 98 14.35 -3.78 -12.59
N GLY A 99 15.08 -2.76 -13.03
CA GLY A 99 14.69 -1.94 -14.17
C GLY A 99 13.97 -0.63 -13.81
N ASP A 100 13.49 -0.49 -12.59
CA ASP A 100 12.82 0.71 -12.09
C ASP A 100 13.80 1.68 -11.44
N LYS A 101 13.71 2.97 -11.76
CA LYS A 101 14.46 4.02 -11.06
C LYS A 101 13.87 4.26 -9.68
N VAL A 102 14.74 4.57 -8.72
CA VAL A 102 14.41 4.70 -7.30
C VAL A 102 15.27 5.76 -6.61
N ILE A 103 14.79 6.31 -5.52
CA ILE A 103 15.61 7.04 -4.55
C ILE A 103 16.18 6.03 -3.57
N LEU A 104 17.49 5.80 -3.64
CA LEU A 104 18.22 4.81 -2.84
C LEU A 104 18.91 5.47 -1.65
N CYS A 105 18.77 4.89 -0.46
CA CYS A 105 19.55 5.21 0.71
C CYS A 105 21.00 4.71 0.54
N VAL A 106 21.97 5.61 0.49
CA VAL A 106 23.39 5.28 0.28
C VAL A 106 24.17 5.29 1.58
N SER A 107 24.01 6.33 2.40
CA SER A 107 24.78 6.46 3.64
C SER A 107 24.17 5.69 4.82
N GLN A 108 25.00 5.45 5.84
CA GLN A 108 24.62 4.71 7.06
C GLN A 108 24.18 5.63 8.22
N ASP A 109 24.12 6.92 7.99
CA ASP A 109 23.81 7.92 9.00
C ASP A 109 22.35 8.37 9.01
N ASP A 110 21.45 7.49 8.58
CA ASP A 110 20.01 7.71 8.51
C ASP A 110 19.64 8.93 7.65
N PRO A 111 19.78 8.85 6.33
CA PRO A 111 19.46 9.95 5.44
C PRO A 111 18.04 10.47 5.61
N VAL A 112 17.88 11.77 5.40
CA VAL A 112 16.60 12.45 5.49
C VAL A 112 16.44 13.36 4.28
N ILE A 113 15.30 13.20 3.61
CA ILE A 113 14.90 14.05 2.48
C ILE A 113 13.53 14.67 2.72
N ALA A 114 13.32 15.86 2.17
CA ALA A 114 12.03 16.54 2.16
C ALA A 114 11.68 17.00 0.74
N PRO A 115 10.40 16.95 0.32
CA PRO A 115 10.02 17.44 -0.99
C PRO A 115 10.20 18.96 -1.07
N LEU A 116 10.65 19.46 -2.22
CA LEU A 116 10.84 20.90 -2.44
C LEU A 116 9.50 21.57 -2.75
N PHE A 117 9.19 22.59 -1.96
CA PHE A 117 8.07 23.51 -2.14
C PHE A 117 8.53 24.96 -1.92
N ASP A 118 7.80 25.94 -2.43
CA ASP A 118 8.11 27.36 -2.20
C ASP A 118 8.09 27.71 -0.72
N ASP A 119 7.12 27.21 0.04
CA ASP A 119 7.10 27.27 1.49
C ASP A 119 7.40 25.87 2.08
N MET A 120 8.66 25.62 2.41
CA MET A 120 9.14 24.35 2.95
C MET A 120 8.53 23.96 4.31
N LYS A 121 7.80 24.87 4.97
CA LYS A 121 7.29 24.62 6.34
C LYS A 121 5.77 24.65 6.44
N SER A 122 5.05 24.90 5.36
CA SER A 122 3.59 25.01 5.40
C SER A 122 2.94 24.77 4.04
N TYR A 123 3.17 23.58 3.46
CA TYR A 123 2.60 23.20 2.17
C TYR A 123 1.47 22.17 2.25
N LEU A 124 1.33 21.47 3.37
CA LEU A 124 0.27 20.47 3.53
C LEU A 124 -1.07 21.15 3.82
N PRO A 125 -2.12 20.83 3.04
CA PRO A 125 -3.47 21.34 3.30
C PRO A 125 -4.15 20.60 4.47
N GLU A 126 -5.29 21.10 4.95
CA GLU A 126 -6.07 20.48 6.02
C GLU A 126 -6.58 19.06 5.69
N LYS A 127 -6.65 18.73 4.41
CA LYS A 127 -7.00 17.40 3.91
C LYS A 127 -6.02 17.03 2.82
N PHE A 128 -5.29 15.95 3.03
CA PHE A 128 -4.32 15.47 2.05
C PHE A 128 -4.15 13.96 2.11
N THR A 129 -3.55 13.43 1.05
CA THR A 129 -3.00 12.08 0.99
C THR A 129 -1.52 12.13 0.66
N LEU A 130 -0.78 11.19 1.23
CA LEU A 130 0.62 10.92 0.90
C LEU A 130 0.73 9.44 0.52
N GLU A 131 1.35 9.17 -0.60
CA GLU A 131 1.57 7.82 -1.12
C GLU A 131 3.01 7.65 -1.60
N PHE A 132 3.58 6.48 -1.43
CA PHE A 132 4.82 6.07 -2.08
C PHE A 132 4.98 4.54 -2.07
N ASP A 133 5.75 4.03 -3.02
CA ASP A 133 6.20 2.64 -2.98
C ASP A 133 7.53 2.56 -2.23
N PHE A 134 7.68 1.55 -1.38
CA PHE A 134 8.90 1.25 -0.64
C PHE A 134 9.36 -0.18 -0.93
N TRP A 135 10.68 -0.34 -1.06
CA TRP A 135 11.28 -1.63 -1.32
C TRP A 135 11.46 -2.43 -0.05
N VAL A 136 11.10 -3.70 -0.10
CA VAL A 136 11.44 -4.69 0.92
C VAL A 136 12.35 -5.74 0.28
N GLY A 137 13.57 -5.83 0.76
CA GLY A 137 14.55 -6.79 0.24
C GLY A 137 14.20 -8.25 0.54
N PRO A 138 15.00 -9.20 0.05
CA PRO A 138 14.83 -10.59 0.40
C PRO A 138 15.11 -10.79 1.90
N TYR A 139 14.34 -11.65 2.55
CA TYR A 139 14.59 -12.03 3.94
C TYR A 139 15.78 -12.97 4.04
N GLU A 140 16.98 -12.41 4.14
CA GLU A 140 18.22 -13.15 4.31
C GLU A 140 18.89 -12.76 5.62
N LYS A 141 19.24 -13.75 6.45
CA LYS A 141 19.99 -13.49 7.68
C LYS A 141 21.44 -13.11 7.34
N LYS A 142 21.80 -11.87 7.60
CA LYS A 142 23.17 -11.37 7.44
C LYS A 142 23.60 -10.60 8.69
N GLY A 143 23.92 -11.31 9.78
CA GLY A 143 24.53 -10.70 10.97
C GLY A 143 23.54 -10.26 12.05
N ASP A 144 23.68 -9.05 12.57
CA ASP A 144 23.06 -8.57 13.80
C ASP A 144 21.55 -8.41 13.79
N ASP A 145 20.95 -8.49 14.99
CA ASP A 145 19.54 -8.30 15.26
C ASP A 145 19.15 -6.81 15.06
N GLY A 146 18.63 -6.47 13.91
CA GLY A 146 18.18 -5.12 13.59
C GLY A 146 17.13 -5.07 12.48
N PRO A 147 16.42 -3.93 12.29
CA PRO A 147 15.50 -3.79 11.18
C PRO A 147 16.27 -3.86 9.87
N GLN A 148 15.75 -4.65 8.94
CA GLN A 148 16.35 -4.82 7.60
C GLN A 148 16.03 -3.63 6.70
N ASN A 149 14.78 -3.15 6.78
CA ASN A 149 14.30 -1.95 6.12
C ASN A 149 13.52 -1.14 7.14
N ARG A 150 13.73 0.17 7.14
CA ARG A 150 12.95 1.06 7.98
C ARG A 150 12.78 2.40 7.31
N TYR A 151 11.56 2.87 7.29
CA TYR A 151 11.14 4.14 6.71
C TYR A 151 10.37 4.91 7.76
N ILE A 152 10.72 6.17 7.99
CA ILE A 152 10.05 7.00 8.97
C ILE A 152 9.54 8.25 8.28
N VAL A 153 8.23 8.43 8.22
CA VAL A 153 7.60 9.67 7.78
C VAL A 153 7.37 10.54 9.01
N ARG A 154 8.00 11.71 9.04
CA ARG A 154 7.93 12.64 10.17
C ARG A 154 7.18 13.89 9.76
N PHE A 155 6.18 14.25 10.54
CA PHE A 155 5.35 15.41 10.28
C PHE A 155 5.61 16.49 11.31
N TYR A 156 5.55 17.74 10.87
CA TYR A 156 5.90 18.91 11.64
C TYR A 156 4.76 19.93 11.67
N LYS A 157 4.70 20.70 12.75
CA LYS A 157 3.73 21.78 12.91
C LYS A 157 3.94 22.86 11.84
N PRO A 158 2.87 23.47 11.30
CA PRO A 158 2.98 24.54 10.31
C PRO A 158 3.91 25.66 10.78
N GLY A 159 4.81 26.11 9.91
CA GLY A 159 5.78 27.18 10.16
C GLY A 159 6.86 26.85 11.20
N SER A 160 7.03 25.57 11.59
CA SER A 160 7.90 25.17 12.71
C SER A 160 8.57 23.83 12.43
N ASN A 161 9.73 23.60 13.05
CA ASN A 161 10.40 22.29 13.05
C ASN A 161 9.97 21.41 14.25
N SER A 162 8.88 21.76 14.93
CA SER A 162 8.34 20.95 16.02
C SER A 162 7.59 19.75 15.43
N ARG A 163 8.06 18.54 15.71
CA ARG A 163 7.46 17.30 15.25
C ARG A 163 6.12 17.07 15.94
N VAL A 164 5.10 16.71 15.15
CA VAL A 164 3.76 16.44 15.67
C VAL A 164 3.28 15.01 15.40
N GLN A 165 3.76 14.34 14.35
CA GLN A 165 3.53 12.91 14.14
C GLN A 165 4.81 12.25 13.62
N ASN A 166 4.87 10.93 13.88
CA ASN A 166 5.91 10.05 13.40
C ASN A 166 5.26 8.73 13.00
N ILE A 167 5.40 8.33 11.76
CA ILE A 167 4.93 7.05 11.24
C ILE A 167 6.16 6.25 10.87
N ASP A 168 6.36 5.12 11.52
CA ASP A 168 7.55 4.29 11.44
C ASP A 168 7.17 2.91 10.92
N LEU A 169 7.71 2.57 9.77
CA LEU A 169 7.52 1.30 9.10
C LEU A 169 8.82 0.52 9.14
N SER A 170 8.85 -0.57 9.89
CA SER A 170 10.04 -1.37 10.14
C SER A 170 9.85 -2.83 9.75
N ASP A 171 10.86 -3.40 9.13
CA ASP A 171 10.95 -4.80 8.80
C ASP A 171 12.10 -5.45 9.57
N TRP A 172 11.79 -6.47 10.36
CA TRP A 172 12.73 -7.17 11.22
C TRP A 172 12.85 -8.62 10.78
N TYR A 173 14.06 -9.08 10.57
CA TYR A 173 14.36 -10.45 10.23
C TYR A 173 15.29 -11.08 11.26
N TYR A 174 14.78 -12.04 12.02
CA TYR A 174 15.56 -12.81 12.99
C TYR A 174 15.94 -14.18 12.46
N SER A 175 15.05 -14.84 11.71
CA SER A 175 15.28 -16.13 11.04
C SER A 175 14.23 -16.35 9.95
N ALA A 176 14.38 -17.41 9.16
CA ALA A 176 13.40 -17.78 8.13
C ALA A 176 11.98 -18.03 8.69
N SER A 177 11.88 -18.38 9.97
CA SER A 177 10.61 -18.59 10.66
C SER A 177 10.19 -17.45 11.59
N ASP A 178 11.06 -16.46 11.82
CA ASP A 178 10.78 -15.29 12.68
C ASP A 178 11.22 -14.01 11.98
N HIS A 179 10.34 -13.47 11.18
CA HIS A 179 10.42 -12.11 10.66
C HIS A 179 9.17 -11.35 11.08
N ARG A 180 9.34 -10.08 11.37
CA ARG A 180 8.28 -9.20 11.85
C ARG A 180 8.24 -7.92 11.06
N THR A 181 7.04 -7.51 10.72
CA THR A 181 6.77 -6.17 10.22
C THR A 181 6.07 -5.40 11.31
N GLU A 182 6.41 -4.15 11.48
CA GLU A 182 5.79 -3.28 12.46
C GLU A 182 5.53 -1.91 11.85
N LEU A 183 4.29 -1.47 11.96
CA LEU A 183 3.89 -0.09 11.76
C LEU A 183 3.68 0.52 13.14
N SER A 184 4.54 1.44 13.54
CA SER A 184 4.36 2.18 14.78
C SER A 184 4.14 3.67 14.51
N TRP A 185 3.45 4.33 15.42
CA TRP A 185 3.19 5.76 15.31
C TRP A 185 3.23 6.44 16.65
N SER A 186 3.69 7.69 16.64
CA SER A 186 3.55 8.62 17.74
C SER A 186 2.94 9.93 17.24
N PHE A 187 2.13 10.57 18.05
CA PHE A 187 1.47 11.81 17.66
C PHE A 187 1.18 12.73 18.86
N THR A 188 1.06 14.02 18.56
CA THR A 188 0.57 15.01 19.50
C THR A 188 -0.94 15.15 19.33
N SER A 189 -1.70 14.91 20.40
CA SER A 189 -3.15 15.08 20.39
C SER A 189 -3.53 16.56 20.33
N LEU A 190 -4.78 16.86 19.98
CA LEU A 190 -5.30 18.24 20.01
C LEU A 190 -5.23 18.88 21.42
N GLY A 191 -5.19 18.05 22.48
CA GLY A 191 -4.97 18.52 23.86
C GLY A 191 -3.51 18.76 24.22
N GLY A 192 -2.56 18.48 23.29
CA GLY A 192 -1.12 18.67 23.53
C GLY A 192 -0.41 17.44 24.09
N ASP A 193 -1.13 16.36 24.42
CA ASP A 193 -0.52 15.14 24.96
C ASP A 193 0.15 14.31 23.88
N GLY A 194 1.31 13.74 24.18
CA GLY A 194 1.97 12.73 23.33
C GLY A 194 1.27 11.38 23.49
N ARG A 195 0.98 10.72 22.34
CA ARG A 195 0.36 9.39 22.26
C ARG A 195 1.08 8.54 21.23
N ASN A 196 0.98 7.22 21.36
CA ASN A 196 1.57 6.27 20.43
C ASN A 196 0.69 5.03 20.26
N GLY A 197 1.07 4.19 19.31
CA GLY A 197 0.49 2.89 19.05
C GLY A 197 1.32 2.12 18.03
N SER A 198 1.01 0.85 17.85
CA SER A 198 1.63 0.03 16.81
C SER A 198 0.69 -1.08 16.34
N ASP A 199 0.97 -1.60 15.14
CA ASP A 199 0.35 -2.79 14.57
C ASP A 199 1.42 -3.65 13.91
N ASN A 200 1.42 -4.94 14.20
CA ASN A 200 2.34 -5.93 13.63
C ASN A 200 1.58 -7.11 12.98
N SER A 201 0.30 -6.92 12.70
CA SER A 201 -0.55 -7.97 12.12
C SER A 201 -0.38 -8.14 10.61
N PHE A 202 0.25 -7.19 9.92
CA PHE A 202 0.51 -7.27 8.49
C PHE A 202 1.83 -7.97 8.17
N ARG A 203 2.02 -8.25 6.88
CA ARG A 203 3.30 -8.72 6.35
C ARG A 203 3.60 -7.96 5.07
N ASN A 204 4.81 -7.44 4.97
CA ASN A 204 5.33 -6.93 3.71
C ASN A 204 5.59 -8.08 2.74
N ILE A 205 5.50 -7.80 1.46
CA ILE A 205 5.87 -8.75 0.41
C ILE A 205 7.39 -8.66 0.22
N PRO A 206 8.15 -9.73 0.54
CA PRO A 206 9.60 -9.71 0.43
C PRO A 206 10.06 -9.68 -1.02
N ASN A 207 11.24 -9.14 -1.27
CA ASN A 207 11.86 -8.98 -2.59
C ASN A 207 10.92 -8.31 -3.58
N SER A 208 10.20 -7.29 -3.11
CA SER A 208 9.13 -6.62 -3.87
C SER A 208 8.92 -5.19 -3.41
N TRP A 209 8.22 -4.45 -4.25
CA TRP A 209 7.63 -3.17 -3.89
C TRP A 209 6.38 -3.36 -3.06
N ASN A 210 6.28 -2.61 -1.99
CA ASN A 210 5.10 -2.48 -1.16
C ASN A 210 4.61 -1.04 -1.22
N HIS A 211 3.34 -0.81 -1.03
CA HIS A 211 2.73 0.50 -1.14
C HIS A 211 2.33 1.06 0.22
N PHE A 212 2.84 2.24 0.54
CA PHE A 212 2.43 3.05 1.68
C PHE A 212 1.42 4.09 1.24
N SER A 213 0.32 4.23 1.97
CA SER A 213 -0.59 5.35 1.79
C SER A 213 -1.04 5.90 3.14
N LEU A 214 -1.22 7.20 3.17
CA LEU A 214 -1.69 7.94 4.34
C LEU A 214 -2.75 8.94 3.91
N SER A 215 -3.83 9.02 4.65
CA SER A 215 -4.81 10.09 4.51
C SER A 215 -4.92 10.90 5.80
N PHE A 216 -4.91 12.22 5.67
CA PHE A 216 -5.18 13.16 6.76
C PHE A 216 -6.43 13.97 6.44
N ASN A 217 -7.34 14.05 7.41
CA ASN A 217 -8.58 14.79 7.29
C ASN A 217 -8.80 15.65 8.54
N GLN A 218 -8.37 16.90 8.47
CA GLN A 218 -8.48 17.94 9.52
C GLN A 218 -7.87 17.57 10.88
N ARG A 219 -8.21 16.42 11.45
CA ARG A 219 -7.77 15.96 12.76
C ARG A 219 -7.59 14.45 12.87
N ALA A 220 -7.84 13.72 11.80
CA ALA A 220 -7.75 12.27 11.79
C ALA A 220 -6.77 11.82 10.71
N MET A 221 -5.85 10.92 11.08
CA MET A 221 -4.88 10.32 10.19
C MET A 221 -5.14 8.83 10.11
N LYS A 222 -5.15 8.29 8.90
CA LYS A 222 -5.23 6.85 8.64
C LYS A 222 -4.00 6.42 7.85
N VAL A 223 -3.46 5.24 8.17
CA VAL A 223 -2.28 4.68 7.49
C VAL A 223 -2.61 3.31 6.94
N TYR A 224 -2.14 3.06 5.73
CA TYR A 224 -2.43 1.85 4.96
C TYR A 224 -1.14 1.27 4.40
N ILE A 225 -1.08 -0.06 4.35
CA ILE A 225 -0.03 -0.82 3.66
C ILE A 225 -0.72 -1.74 2.65
N ASN A 226 -0.30 -1.67 1.40
CA ASN A 226 -0.89 -2.45 0.30
C ASN A 226 -2.43 -2.33 0.25
N GLY A 227 -2.96 -1.12 0.48
CA GLY A 227 -4.38 -0.78 0.44
C GLY A 227 -5.19 -1.17 1.68
N ILE A 228 -4.58 -1.81 2.68
CA ILE A 228 -5.26 -2.23 3.92
C ILE A 228 -4.90 -1.29 5.05
N ARG A 229 -5.92 -0.79 5.78
CA ARG A 229 -5.73 0.12 6.90
C ARG A 229 -5.24 -0.59 8.15
N TYR A 230 -4.12 -0.12 8.70
CA TYR A 230 -3.52 -0.62 9.94
C TYR A 230 -3.52 0.41 11.07
N ALA A 231 -3.57 1.71 10.76
CA ALA A 231 -3.70 2.74 11.78
C ALA A 231 -4.90 3.67 11.51
N ASN A 232 -5.58 4.05 12.59
CA ASN A 232 -6.60 5.09 12.60
C ASN A 232 -6.36 5.97 13.82
N ILE A 233 -5.79 7.15 13.60
CA ILE A 233 -5.28 8.06 14.61
C ILE A 233 -6.21 9.27 14.70
N PRO A 234 -7.14 9.32 15.66
CA PRO A 234 -8.06 10.42 15.81
C PRO A 234 -7.45 11.58 16.62
N ASN A 235 -7.97 12.78 16.43
CA ASN A 235 -7.68 13.96 17.27
C ASN A 235 -6.20 14.33 17.35
N THR A 236 -5.49 14.24 16.23
CA THR A 236 -4.10 14.68 16.10
C THR A 236 -3.99 16.10 15.55
N VAL A 237 -2.92 16.78 15.89
CA VAL A 237 -2.60 18.13 15.38
C VAL A 237 -2.39 18.08 13.88
N ALA A 238 -2.88 19.10 13.16
CA ALA A 238 -2.66 19.19 11.72
C ALA A 238 -1.19 19.47 11.42
N PRO A 239 -0.55 18.67 10.54
CA PRO A 239 0.81 18.91 10.09
C PRO A 239 0.87 19.99 9.00
N GLY A 240 1.99 20.70 8.92
CA GLY A 240 2.26 21.67 7.86
C GLY A 240 3.22 21.17 6.79
N HIS A 241 4.11 20.27 7.14
CA HIS A 241 5.08 19.65 6.22
C HIS A 241 5.56 18.31 6.76
N PHE A 242 6.31 17.57 5.93
CA PHE A 242 6.90 16.30 6.31
C PHE A 242 8.29 16.11 5.72
N ASP A 243 9.03 15.16 6.27
CA ASP A 243 10.21 14.56 5.67
C ASP A 243 10.13 13.01 5.73
N ILE A 244 11.00 12.36 4.98
CA ILE A 244 11.17 10.92 5.00
C ILE A 244 12.60 10.61 5.44
N GLN A 245 12.72 9.85 6.52
CA GLN A 245 13.98 9.32 7.01
C GLN A 245 14.09 7.86 6.60
N PHE A 246 15.21 7.54 5.99
CA PHE A 246 15.62 6.16 5.74
C PHE A 246 16.46 5.69 6.92
N TYR A 247 16.35 4.40 7.23
CA TYR A 247 17.23 3.76 8.20
C TYR A 247 17.99 2.63 7.52
N ARG A 248 19.30 2.63 7.68
CA ARG A 248 20.18 1.60 7.21
C ARG A 248 21.02 1.11 8.37
N SER A 249 20.74 -0.09 8.87
CA SER A 249 21.55 -0.70 9.94
C SER A 249 23.00 -0.93 9.48
N GLY A 250 23.94 -0.63 10.37
CA GLY A 250 25.37 -0.63 10.05
C GLY A 250 25.90 -2.00 9.64
N GLY A 251 26.65 -2.02 8.55
CA GLY A 251 27.74 -2.95 8.28
C GLY A 251 27.44 -4.20 7.43
N TYR A 252 26.24 -4.75 7.40
CA TYR A 252 26.02 -6.06 6.77
C TYR A 252 24.83 -6.16 5.81
N PHE A 253 24.07 -5.09 5.58
CA PHE A 253 22.86 -5.18 4.80
C PHE A 253 23.05 -4.71 3.36
N THR A 254 22.83 -5.63 2.44
CA THR A 254 22.63 -5.36 1.01
C THR A 254 21.19 -4.94 0.72
N ASN A 255 20.40 -4.64 1.77
CA ASN A 255 19.01 -4.24 1.60
C ASN A 255 18.98 -2.82 1.05
N ASN A 256 18.45 -2.70 -0.14
CA ASN A 256 18.34 -1.46 -0.88
C ASN A 256 17.13 -0.67 -0.37
N THR A 257 17.25 -0.10 0.86
CA THR A 257 16.21 0.79 1.40
C THR A 257 15.96 1.92 0.42
N SER A 258 14.83 1.90 -0.25
CA SER A 258 14.54 2.81 -1.36
C SER A 258 13.04 3.05 -1.51
N ILE A 259 12.71 4.20 -2.08
CA ILE A 259 11.34 4.61 -2.40
C ILE A 259 11.21 5.07 -3.85
N ARG A 260 9.99 5.08 -4.35
CA ARG A 260 9.60 5.63 -5.65
C ARG A 260 8.12 6.02 -5.67
N ASN A 261 7.66 6.63 -6.75
CA ASN A 261 6.25 6.97 -6.96
C ASN A 261 5.65 7.78 -5.81
N ILE A 262 6.37 8.80 -5.37
CA ILE A 262 5.94 9.63 -4.26
C ILE A 262 4.91 10.64 -4.75
N ARG A 263 3.74 10.65 -4.10
CA ARG A 263 2.64 11.53 -4.45
C ARG A 263 2.04 12.19 -3.22
N VAL A 264 1.83 13.50 -3.30
CA VAL A 264 1.02 14.27 -2.34
C VAL A 264 -0.14 14.92 -3.09
N ALA A 265 -1.35 14.75 -2.56
CA ALA A 265 -2.54 15.33 -3.18
C ALA A 265 -3.49 15.91 -2.12
N LYS A 266 -4.25 16.95 -2.49
CA LYS A 266 -5.35 17.47 -1.66
C LYS A 266 -6.50 16.46 -1.64
N GLY A 267 -7.29 16.49 -0.56
CA GLY A 267 -8.37 15.55 -0.32
C GLY A 267 -9.47 15.55 -1.38
N ALA A 268 -10.14 14.40 -1.52
CA ALA A 268 -11.13 14.14 -2.54
C ALA A 268 -12.44 14.92 -2.36
N VAL A 269 -13.01 15.39 -3.46
CA VAL A 269 -14.38 15.90 -3.56
C VAL A 269 -15.34 14.71 -3.74
N PRO A 270 -16.58 14.74 -3.20
CA PRO A 270 -17.56 13.69 -3.44
C PRO A 270 -17.76 13.41 -4.94
N LEU A 271 -17.67 12.14 -5.35
CA LEU A 271 -17.79 11.72 -6.76
C LEU A 271 -19.12 12.14 -7.38
N TYR A 272 -20.21 12.05 -6.59
CA TYR A 272 -21.53 12.40 -7.06
C TYR A 272 -21.62 13.86 -7.48
N ASP A 273 -21.07 14.77 -6.68
CA ASP A 273 -21.10 16.21 -6.96
C ASP A 273 -20.37 16.54 -8.27
N ARG A 274 -19.19 15.92 -8.49
CA ARG A 274 -18.45 16.06 -9.75
C ARG A 274 -19.21 15.50 -10.95
N MET A 275 -19.75 14.32 -10.81
CA MET A 275 -20.50 13.68 -11.87
C MET A 275 -21.73 14.52 -12.25
N MET A 276 -22.39 15.16 -11.27
CA MET A 276 -23.54 16.02 -11.54
C MET A 276 -23.17 17.34 -12.18
N SER A 277 -22.04 17.96 -11.80
CA SER A 277 -21.58 19.22 -12.36
C SER A 277 -20.93 19.06 -13.74
N ASP A 278 -20.08 18.05 -13.92
CA ASP A 278 -19.17 17.94 -15.05
C ASP A 278 -19.55 16.83 -16.03
N GLY A 279 -20.55 16.00 -15.71
CA GLY A 279 -20.94 14.83 -16.49
C GLY A 279 -19.91 13.69 -16.43
N LYS A 280 -18.82 13.88 -15.67
CA LYS A 280 -17.76 12.90 -15.45
C LYS A 280 -17.04 13.14 -14.14
N PHE A 281 -16.27 12.16 -13.70
CA PHE A 281 -15.23 12.36 -12.69
C PHE A 281 -13.93 11.67 -13.08
N ILE A 282 -12.83 12.23 -12.59
CA ILE A 282 -11.49 11.70 -12.79
C ILE A 282 -11.05 11.03 -11.50
N THR A 283 -10.38 9.88 -11.63
CA THR A 283 -9.71 9.23 -10.51
C THR A 283 -8.26 8.88 -10.84
N TYR A 284 -7.42 9.06 -9.83
CA TYR A 284 -6.02 8.63 -9.81
C TYR A 284 -5.81 7.42 -8.89
N GLY A 285 -6.89 6.98 -8.21
CA GLY A 285 -6.84 5.93 -7.20
C GLY A 285 -6.90 4.52 -7.72
N ILE A 286 -7.00 4.33 -9.05
CA ILE A 286 -6.92 3.01 -9.65
C ILE A 286 -5.55 2.86 -10.30
N THR A 287 -4.68 2.09 -9.67
CA THR A 287 -3.27 1.95 -10.03
C THR A 287 -2.95 0.55 -10.55
N PHE A 288 -1.88 0.47 -11.35
CA PHE A 288 -1.42 -0.74 -12.01
C PHE A 288 0.10 -0.82 -11.93
N ASP A 289 0.66 -2.00 -12.05
CA ASP A 289 2.10 -2.16 -12.29
C ASP A 289 2.50 -1.56 -13.64
N VAL A 290 3.76 -1.16 -13.76
CA VAL A 290 4.31 -0.63 -15.01
C VAL A 290 4.10 -1.63 -16.14
N GLY A 291 3.50 -1.17 -17.24
CA GLY A 291 3.22 -1.99 -18.42
C GLY A 291 2.15 -3.08 -18.23
N LYS A 292 1.45 -3.13 -17.09
CA LYS A 292 0.41 -4.14 -16.82
C LYS A 292 -0.97 -3.52 -16.65
N SER A 293 -2.00 -4.38 -16.74
CA SER A 293 -3.41 -4.07 -16.49
C SER A 293 -3.97 -4.76 -15.24
N THR A 294 -3.12 -5.42 -14.45
CA THR A 294 -3.53 -5.99 -13.16
C THR A 294 -3.75 -4.86 -12.16
N ILE A 295 -4.97 -4.77 -11.62
CA ILE A 295 -5.34 -3.77 -10.61
C ILE A 295 -4.62 -4.08 -9.31
N LYS A 296 -3.92 -3.09 -8.76
CA LYS A 296 -3.20 -3.21 -7.50
C LYS A 296 -4.16 -3.18 -6.29
N PRO A 297 -3.82 -3.87 -5.18
CA PRO A 297 -4.69 -3.94 -3.99
C PRO A 297 -5.09 -2.59 -3.40
N GLU A 298 -4.21 -1.59 -3.43
CA GLU A 298 -4.48 -0.24 -2.94
C GLU A 298 -5.60 0.48 -3.69
N SER A 299 -5.92 0.05 -4.91
CA SER A 299 -7.02 0.59 -5.72
C SER A 299 -8.40 0.24 -5.19
N MET A 300 -8.51 -0.74 -4.28
CA MET A 300 -9.80 -1.25 -3.82
C MET A 300 -10.64 -0.21 -3.07
N GLY A 301 -10.01 0.73 -2.37
CA GLY A 301 -10.72 1.83 -1.72
C GLY A 301 -11.49 2.69 -2.71
N GLU A 302 -10.85 3.06 -3.82
CA GLU A 302 -11.47 3.83 -4.90
C GLU A 302 -12.54 3.02 -5.64
N ILE A 303 -12.23 1.77 -5.99
CA ILE A 303 -13.18 0.87 -6.64
C ILE A 303 -14.46 0.71 -5.80
N ASN A 304 -14.32 0.48 -4.49
CA ASN A 304 -15.47 0.36 -3.58
C ASN A 304 -16.30 1.64 -3.49
N ARG A 305 -15.64 2.81 -3.54
CA ARG A 305 -16.31 4.11 -3.60
C ARG A 305 -17.15 4.24 -4.87
N ILE A 306 -16.65 3.78 -6.01
CA ILE A 306 -17.36 3.78 -7.30
C ILE A 306 -18.52 2.78 -7.27
N VAL A 307 -18.30 1.57 -6.75
CA VAL A 307 -19.38 0.57 -6.56
C VAL A 307 -20.51 1.15 -5.72
N LYS A 308 -20.17 1.78 -4.60
CA LYS A 308 -21.17 2.43 -3.75
C LYS A 308 -21.93 3.54 -4.48
N LEU A 309 -21.24 4.42 -5.21
CA LEU A 309 -21.86 5.47 -6.01
C LEU A 309 -22.88 4.87 -6.99
N MET A 310 -22.52 3.81 -7.69
CA MET A 310 -23.40 3.16 -8.69
C MET A 310 -24.52 2.35 -8.04
N ALA A 311 -24.31 1.77 -6.86
CA ALA A 311 -25.35 1.08 -6.10
C ALA A 311 -26.40 2.05 -5.57
N ASP A 312 -25.95 3.20 -5.04
CA ASP A 312 -26.83 4.26 -4.53
C ASP A 312 -27.60 4.98 -5.68
N ASN A 313 -27.11 4.87 -6.93
CA ASN A 313 -27.68 5.52 -8.12
C ASN A 313 -27.85 4.51 -9.28
N PRO A 314 -28.93 3.71 -9.29
CA PRO A 314 -29.13 2.62 -10.25
C PRO A 314 -29.16 3.05 -11.73
N ASP A 315 -29.51 4.29 -12.02
CA ASP A 315 -29.62 4.81 -13.39
C ASP A 315 -28.28 5.30 -13.96
N LEU A 316 -27.24 5.42 -13.13
CA LEU A 316 -25.92 5.83 -13.61
C LEU A 316 -25.28 4.76 -14.49
N ARG A 317 -24.80 5.20 -15.65
CA ARG A 317 -24.04 4.42 -16.63
C ARG A 317 -22.75 5.14 -16.97
N PHE A 318 -21.65 4.41 -17.10
CA PHE A 318 -20.33 5.01 -17.35
C PHE A 318 -19.59 4.36 -18.52
N SER A 319 -18.98 5.22 -19.34
CA SER A 319 -17.79 4.86 -20.10
C SER A 319 -16.56 5.02 -19.20
N VAL A 320 -15.84 3.92 -18.98
CA VAL A 320 -14.58 3.92 -18.21
C VAL A 320 -13.44 4.14 -19.20
N GLU A 321 -12.82 5.31 -19.13
CA GLU A 321 -11.80 5.75 -20.09
C GLU A 321 -10.42 5.77 -19.45
N GLY A 322 -9.51 4.92 -19.94
CA GLY A 322 -8.12 4.85 -19.50
C GLY A 322 -7.23 5.78 -20.30
N HIS A 323 -6.38 6.54 -19.61
CA HIS A 323 -5.42 7.47 -20.20
C HIS A 323 -4.01 7.16 -19.74
N THR A 324 -3.03 7.43 -20.60
CA THR A 324 -1.60 7.39 -20.28
C THR A 324 -0.99 8.78 -20.44
N ASP A 325 0.21 8.96 -19.91
CA ASP A 325 1.09 10.04 -20.36
C ASP A 325 1.70 9.71 -21.74
N SER A 326 2.55 10.59 -22.25
CA SER A 326 3.21 10.43 -23.55
C SER A 326 4.50 9.59 -23.49
N THR A 327 4.81 8.95 -22.39
CA THR A 327 6.01 8.11 -22.25
C THR A 327 5.82 6.81 -23.03
N GLY A 328 6.79 6.46 -23.89
CA GLY A 328 6.76 5.24 -24.68
C GLY A 328 6.07 5.39 -26.04
N ASN A 329 5.59 4.27 -26.58
CA ASN A 329 5.00 4.19 -27.92
C ASN A 329 3.48 4.39 -27.87
N GLU A 330 2.95 5.21 -28.77
CA GLU A 330 1.52 5.55 -28.83
C GLU A 330 0.61 4.31 -29.01
N ALA A 331 0.97 3.39 -29.90
CA ALA A 331 0.18 2.17 -30.12
C ALA A 331 0.17 1.26 -28.86
N SER A 332 1.31 1.19 -28.16
CA SER A 332 1.42 0.47 -26.89
C SER A 332 0.59 1.13 -25.79
N ASN A 333 0.61 2.45 -25.70
CA ASN A 333 -0.19 3.23 -24.76
C ASN A 333 -1.69 3.07 -25.02
N GLN A 334 -2.10 3.03 -26.29
CA GLN A 334 -3.49 2.75 -26.68
C GLN A 334 -3.92 1.36 -26.19
N THR A 335 -3.16 0.33 -26.51
CA THR A 335 -3.45 -1.06 -26.10
C THR A 335 -3.46 -1.20 -24.58
N LEU A 336 -2.49 -0.59 -23.88
CA LEU A 336 -2.40 -0.65 -22.41
C LEU A 336 -3.58 0.02 -21.75
N SER A 337 -3.98 1.20 -22.21
CA SER A 337 -5.11 1.95 -21.65
C SER A 337 -6.43 1.21 -21.85
N GLU A 338 -6.61 0.55 -23.00
CA GLU A 338 -7.78 -0.30 -23.26
C GLU A 338 -7.82 -1.52 -22.35
N ALA A 339 -6.70 -2.23 -22.19
CA ALA A 339 -6.60 -3.37 -21.28
C ALA A 339 -6.91 -2.97 -19.82
N ARG A 340 -6.45 -1.79 -19.38
CA ARG A 340 -6.72 -1.25 -18.04
C ARG A 340 -8.19 -0.90 -17.86
N SER A 341 -8.81 -0.23 -18.82
CA SER A 341 -10.24 0.08 -18.77
C SER A 341 -11.10 -1.18 -18.68
N ASN A 342 -10.77 -2.22 -19.48
CA ASN A 342 -11.44 -3.51 -19.43
C ASN A 342 -11.26 -4.21 -18.08
N ALA A 343 -10.07 -4.14 -17.46
CA ALA A 343 -9.81 -4.70 -16.13
C ALA A 343 -10.67 -4.01 -15.05
N ILE A 344 -10.82 -2.69 -15.13
CA ILE A 344 -11.67 -1.93 -14.20
C ILE A 344 -13.14 -2.32 -14.36
N VAL A 345 -13.66 -2.34 -15.59
CA VAL A 345 -15.04 -2.77 -15.88
C VAL A 345 -15.28 -4.19 -15.37
N GLY A 346 -14.35 -5.13 -15.66
CA GLY A 346 -14.42 -6.50 -15.16
C GLY A 346 -14.49 -6.56 -13.63
N LYS A 347 -13.69 -5.74 -12.93
CA LYS A 347 -13.70 -5.67 -11.47
C LYS A 347 -14.99 -5.09 -10.88
N LEU A 348 -15.55 -4.07 -11.49
CA LEU A 348 -16.85 -3.50 -11.09
C LEU A 348 -17.99 -4.51 -11.30
N VAL A 349 -17.96 -5.28 -12.38
CA VAL A 349 -18.93 -6.35 -12.64
C VAL A 349 -18.80 -7.48 -11.61
N GLU A 350 -17.58 -7.92 -11.31
CA GLU A 350 -17.29 -8.90 -10.23
C GLU A 350 -17.89 -8.46 -8.89
N LEU A 351 -17.89 -7.15 -8.62
CA LEU A 351 -18.43 -6.56 -7.41
C LEU A 351 -19.93 -6.22 -7.48
N GLY A 352 -20.64 -6.71 -8.50
CA GLY A 352 -22.09 -6.68 -8.58
C GLY A 352 -22.69 -5.53 -9.39
N ILE A 353 -21.88 -4.73 -10.09
CA ILE A 353 -22.40 -3.73 -11.03
C ILE A 353 -22.80 -4.43 -12.34
N SER A 354 -24.01 -4.19 -12.83
CA SER A 354 -24.51 -4.78 -14.07
C SER A 354 -23.68 -4.33 -15.27
N ALA A 355 -23.25 -5.29 -16.10
CA ALA A 355 -22.35 -5.05 -17.24
C ALA A 355 -22.93 -4.08 -18.30
N ASP A 356 -24.26 -4.03 -18.44
CA ASP A 356 -24.94 -3.12 -19.36
C ASP A 356 -24.88 -1.64 -18.95
N ARG A 357 -24.42 -1.37 -17.73
CA ARG A 357 -24.20 -0.02 -17.18
C ARG A 357 -22.78 0.50 -17.42
N LEU A 358 -21.91 -0.32 -17.98
CA LEU A 358 -20.48 -0.03 -18.11
C LEU A 358 -20.00 -0.26 -19.54
N SER A 359 -19.14 0.60 -20.03
CA SER A 359 -18.33 0.36 -21.24
C SER A 359 -16.86 0.69 -20.95
N ALA A 360 -15.93 0.06 -21.64
CA ALA A 360 -14.51 0.32 -21.53
C ALA A 360 -13.97 1.00 -22.78
N SER A 361 -13.09 2.00 -22.63
CA SER A 361 -12.43 2.70 -23.74
C SER A 361 -11.00 3.06 -23.37
N GLY A 362 -10.02 2.65 -24.17
CA GLY A 362 -8.66 3.16 -24.08
C GLY A 362 -8.51 4.45 -24.87
N LYS A 363 -7.91 5.47 -24.28
CA LYS A 363 -7.60 6.76 -24.91
C LYS A 363 -6.09 6.93 -25.15
N GLY A 364 -5.27 6.04 -24.58
CA GLY A 364 -3.82 6.17 -24.66
C GLY A 364 -3.36 7.56 -24.24
N GLN A 365 -2.43 8.11 -24.98
CA GLN A 365 -1.87 9.45 -24.77
C GLN A 365 -2.57 10.57 -25.59
N SER A 366 -3.66 10.25 -26.31
CA SER A 366 -4.27 11.17 -27.30
C SER A 366 -5.03 12.35 -26.68
N SER A 367 -5.36 12.29 -25.40
CA SER A 367 -6.18 13.30 -24.73
C SER A 367 -5.53 13.81 -23.42
N PRO A 368 -4.37 14.49 -23.51
CA PRO A 368 -3.71 15.03 -22.33
C PRO A 368 -4.52 16.17 -21.72
N ILE A 369 -4.54 16.25 -20.37
CA ILE A 369 -5.17 17.36 -19.63
C ILE A 369 -4.12 18.27 -18.98
N ALA A 370 -2.84 17.90 -19.07
CA ALA A 370 -1.72 18.66 -18.54
C ALA A 370 -0.48 18.45 -19.42
N ASP A 371 0.56 19.27 -19.16
CA ASP A 371 1.80 19.23 -19.91
C ASP A 371 2.59 17.93 -19.62
N ASN A 372 2.81 17.11 -20.64
CA ASN A 372 3.67 15.92 -20.56
C ASN A 372 5.16 16.25 -20.35
N GLY A 373 5.54 17.52 -20.41
CA GLY A 373 6.88 18.02 -20.14
C GLY A 373 7.26 17.95 -18.67
N THR A 374 6.29 18.01 -17.75
CA THR A 374 6.49 18.02 -16.30
C THR A 374 6.06 16.69 -15.65
N ASP A 375 6.60 16.38 -14.47
CA ASP A 375 6.23 15.16 -13.73
C ASP A 375 4.79 15.21 -13.24
N GLU A 376 4.36 16.35 -12.70
CA GLU A 376 2.99 16.58 -12.27
C GLU A 376 2.00 16.52 -13.45
N GLY A 377 2.40 17.05 -14.62
CA GLY A 377 1.56 17.00 -15.81
C GLY A 377 1.38 15.59 -16.32
N ARG A 378 2.45 14.77 -16.34
CA ARG A 378 2.35 13.35 -16.67
C ARG A 378 1.51 12.59 -15.66
N ALA A 379 1.68 12.87 -14.36
CA ALA A 379 0.86 12.26 -13.32
C ALA A 379 -0.65 12.55 -13.53
N LYS A 380 -0.99 13.79 -13.88
CA LYS A 380 -2.37 14.17 -14.22
C LYS A 380 -2.89 13.48 -15.50
N ASN A 381 -2.00 13.19 -16.45
CA ASN A 381 -2.37 12.47 -17.67
C ASN A 381 -2.56 10.96 -17.43
N ARG A 382 -1.85 10.34 -16.49
CA ARG A 382 -2.07 8.95 -16.05
C ARG A 382 -3.31 8.86 -15.17
N ARG A 383 -4.49 8.75 -15.77
CA ARG A 383 -5.78 8.81 -15.08
C ARG A 383 -6.81 7.86 -15.65
N VAL A 384 -7.87 7.66 -14.91
CA VAL A 384 -9.11 7.03 -15.38
C VAL A 384 -10.25 8.06 -15.28
N GLU A 385 -11.02 8.19 -16.34
CA GLU A 385 -12.23 9.00 -16.36
C GLU A 385 -13.47 8.10 -16.39
N PHE A 386 -14.44 8.42 -15.56
CA PHE A 386 -15.78 7.84 -15.61
C PHE A 386 -16.71 8.87 -16.22
N VAL A 387 -17.04 8.66 -17.49
CA VAL A 387 -17.87 9.58 -18.29
C VAL A 387 -19.30 9.06 -18.32
N LYS A 388 -20.25 9.88 -17.91
CA LYS A 388 -21.67 9.53 -17.90
C LYS A 388 -22.15 9.27 -19.33
N MET A 389 -22.86 8.15 -19.53
CA MET A 389 -23.51 7.78 -20.79
C MET A 389 -24.99 8.14 -20.77
#